data_ddd9fde261030e22e60993ffdddead27
#
_entry.id   ddd9fde261030e22e60993ffdddead27
#
_cell.length_a   1.000
_cell.length_b   1.000
_cell.length_c   1.000
_cell.angle_alpha   90.00
_cell.angle_beta   90.00
_cell.angle_gamma   90.00
#
_symmetry.space_group_name_H-M   'P 1'
#
loop_
_entity.id
_entity.type
_entity.pdbx_description
1 polymer ?
#
loop_
_entity_poly.entity_id
_entity_poly.type
_entity_poly.pdbx_seq_one_letter_code
_entity_poly.pdbx_strand_id
1 'polypeptide(L)'
;TQLSKKEAEFQEIGAHKLKLMVESENVIVDSALIDKRNSVSGSIASFGTQLNSLKANMSDQQLALLESEQEDGEEESAKALAKPGFSAKYMIFGSIVGIFLICIWLVCKVIFTVRLQNPEEIRTLYNARLLGEVEIQSGKKRFLSVIDDKLLTIKNRRKKKLTAKQQISMVTANIALSCKQQGIDCIFMTGSEFEKADATVLAMLKQELSTQGIQVKEGGNIFYDVESLKQGTEIGNILFVEQKGESIYDEISNELNLANEQKNNIVGFVVLV
;
A
#
# COMPACT_ATOMS: atom_id res chain seq x y z
N THR A 1 -40.03 10.88 -15.04
CA THR A 1 -40.32 9.58 -15.46
C THR A 1 -40.33 8.52 -14.36
N GLN A 2 -39.30 8.22 -13.61
CA GLN A 2 -39.39 7.39 -12.41
C GLN A 2 -39.84 8.19 -11.16
N LEU A 3 -39.45 9.46 -11.08
CA LEU A 3 -39.87 10.35 -10.00
C LEU A 3 -41.41 10.61 -10.05
N SER A 4 -41.97 10.91 -11.22
CA SER A 4 -43.39 11.13 -11.38
C SER A 4 -44.27 9.92 -11.08
N LYS A 5 -43.72 8.71 -11.27
CA LYS A 5 -44.38 7.45 -10.91
C LYS A 5 -44.41 7.22 -9.39
N LYS A 6 -43.32 7.59 -8.72
CA LYS A 6 -43.23 7.54 -7.25
C LYS A 6 -44.05 8.64 -6.57
N GLU A 7 -44.14 9.83 -7.15
CA GLU A 7 -45.02 10.88 -6.65
C GLU A 7 -46.49 10.46 -6.70
N ALA A 8 -46.91 9.78 -7.78
CA ALA A 8 -48.28 9.24 -7.88
C ALA A 8 -48.55 8.14 -6.84
N GLU A 9 -47.60 7.26 -6.61
CA GLU A 9 -47.66 6.21 -5.59
C GLU A 9 -47.75 6.78 -4.16
N PHE A 10 -47.06 7.89 -3.87
CA PHE A 10 -47.11 8.55 -2.57
C PHE A 10 -48.39 9.38 -2.35
N GLN A 11 -49.00 9.92 -3.42
CA GLN A 11 -50.30 10.58 -3.34
C GLN A 11 -51.43 9.56 -3.04
N GLU A 12 -51.34 8.34 -3.55
CA GLU A 12 -52.30 7.28 -3.30
C GLU A 12 -52.30 6.78 -1.84
N ILE A 13 -51.17 6.94 -1.13
CA ILE A 13 -50.98 6.55 0.29
C ILE A 13 -51.38 7.68 1.26
N GLY A 14 -51.85 8.83 0.76
CA GLY A 14 -52.34 9.93 1.59
C GLY A 14 -51.27 10.80 2.28
N ALA A 15 -50.06 10.77 1.80
CA ALA A 15 -48.94 11.56 2.30
C ALA A 15 -49.01 13.00 1.71
N HIS A 16 -49.63 13.94 2.41
CA HIS A 16 -49.90 15.29 1.91
C HIS A 16 -48.72 16.29 1.96
N LYS A 17 -47.52 15.90 2.41
CA LYS A 17 -46.31 16.75 2.36
C LYS A 17 -45.02 15.91 2.31
N LEU A 18 -44.55 15.60 1.13
CA LEU A 18 -43.15 15.23 0.91
C LEU A 18 -42.38 16.47 0.44
N LYS A 19 -41.48 16.96 1.28
CA LYS A 19 -40.48 17.94 0.88
C LYS A 19 -39.28 17.16 0.41
N LEU A 20 -39.18 16.86 -0.90
CA LEU A 20 -37.95 16.37 -1.51
C LEU A 20 -36.90 17.49 -1.42
N MET A 21 -36.02 17.39 -0.44
CA MET A 21 -34.72 18.06 -0.51
C MET A 21 -33.85 17.26 -1.45
N VAL A 22 -33.66 17.75 -2.66
CA VAL A 22 -32.54 17.31 -3.49
C VAL A 22 -31.30 17.89 -2.82
N GLU A 23 -30.67 17.09 -1.99
CA GLU A 23 -29.30 17.35 -1.60
C GLU A 23 -28.50 17.30 -2.90
N SER A 24 -27.94 18.44 -3.31
CA SER A 24 -27.10 18.50 -4.49
C SER A 24 -26.01 17.45 -4.28
N GLU A 25 -25.98 16.41 -5.11
CA GLU A 25 -24.79 15.58 -5.26
C GLU A 25 -23.67 16.54 -5.64
N ASN A 26 -22.92 16.98 -4.65
CA ASN A 26 -21.62 17.56 -4.90
C ASN A 26 -20.79 16.43 -5.51
N VAL A 27 -20.74 16.43 -6.83
CA VAL A 27 -19.71 15.70 -7.54
C VAL A 27 -18.41 16.30 -7.01
N ILE A 28 -17.82 15.64 -6.03
CA ILE A 28 -16.45 15.95 -5.59
C ILE A 28 -15.57 15.61 -6.78
N VAL A 29 -15.40 16.60 -7.63
CA VAL A 29 -14.40 16.53 -8.69
C VAL A 29 -13.09 16.52 -7.95
N ASP A 30 -12.48 15.35 -7.83
CA ASP A 30 -11.18 15.19 -7.21
C ASP A 30 -10.17 16.02 -8.02
N SER A 31 -9.90 17.23 -7.54
CA SER A 31 -8.96 18.16 -8.18
C SER A 31 -7.58 17.51 -8.35
N ALA A 32 -7.20 16.60 -7.45
CA ALA A 32 -5.95 15.85 -7.52
C ALA A 32 -5.93 14.90 -8.73
N LEU A 33 -7.07 14.31 -9.10
CA LEU A 33 -7.19 13.48 -10.31
C LEU A 33 -7.10 14.31 -11.59
N ILE A 34 -7.69 15.50 -11.59
CA ILE A 34 -7.60 16.43 -12.72
C ILE A 34 -6.16 16.93 -12.88
N ASP A 35 -5.52 17.32 -11.79
CA ASP A 35 -4.13 17.78 -11.80
C ASP A 35 -3.17 16.68 -12.26
N LYS A 36 -3.39 15.45 -11.80
CA LYS A 36 -2.61 14.29 -12.25
C LYS A 36 -2.83 13.98 -13.73
N ARG A 37 -4.06 14.07 -14.22
CA ARG A 37 -4.38 13.91 -15.65
C ARG A 37 -3.69 15.00 -16.49
N ASN A 38 -3.74 16.25 -16.05
CA ASN A 38 -3.12 17.38 -16.72
C ASN A 38 -1.59 17.24 -16.74
N SER A 39 -0.99 16.80 -15.63
CA SER A 39 0.45 16.52 -15.54
C SER A 39 0.88 15.42 -16.50
N VAL A 40 0.14 14.32 -16.59
CA VAL A 40 0.41 13.22 -17.52
C VAL A 40 0.25 13.70 -18.96
N SER A 41 -0.79 14.47 -19.27
CA SER A 41 -1.01 15.04 -20.61
C SER A 41 0.12 15.98 -21.00
N GLY A 42 0.60 16.83 -20.09
CA GLY A 42 1.76 17.69 -20.29
C GLY A 42 3.05 16.91 -20.55
N SER A 43 3.26 15.82 -19.83
CA SER A 43 4.41 14.93 -20.02
C SER A 43 4.38 14.26 -21.40
N ILE A 44 3.22 13.78 -21.86
CA ILE A 44 3.06 13.20 -23.21
C ILE A 44 3.38 14.22 -24.29
N ALA A 45 2.88 15.45 -24.16
CA ALA A 45 3.17 16.53 -25.12
C ALA A 45 4.68 16.86 -25.15
N SER A 46 5.34 16.90 -23.99
CA SER A 46 6.78 17.15 -23.88
C SER A 46 7.61 16.03 -24.54
N PHE A 47 7.22 14.76 -24.36
CA PHE A 47 7.86 13.64 -25.04
C PHE A 47 7.68 13.70 -26.56
N GLY A 48 6.51 14.10 -27.04
CA GLY A 48 6.26 14.32 -28.47
C GLY A 48 7.20 15.38 -29.07
N THR A 49 7.41 16.50 -28.33
CA THR A 49 8.32 17.56 -28.75
C THR A 49 9.78 17.10 -28.76
N GLN A 50 10.20 16.33 -27.74
CA GLN A 50 11.55 15.77 -27.67
C GLN A 50 11.79 14.76 -28.81
N LEU A 51 10.81 13.95 -29.15
CA LEU A 51 10.89 12.98 -30.24
C LEU A 51 11.02 13.67 -31.59
N ASN A 52 10.28 14.76 -31.80
CA ASN A 52 10.39 15.57 -33.01
C ASN A 52 11.74 16.30 -33.10
N SER A 53 12.27 16.79 -31.97
CA SER A 53 13.59 17.43 -31.94
C SER A 53 14.71 16.42 -32.17
N LEU A 54 14.59 15.19 -31.69
CA LEU A 54 15.49 14.08 -31.98
C LEU A 54 15.49 13.74 -33.47
N LYS A 55 14.30 13.60 -34.07
CA LYS A 55 14.18 13.38 -35.54
C LYS A 55 14.81 14.49 -36.33
N ALA A 56 14.61 15.76 -35.95
CA ALA A 56 15.17 16.92 -36.63
C ALA A 56 16.72 17.01 -36.51
N ASN A 57 17.32 16.41 -35.49
CA ASN A 57 18.75 16.36 -35.29
C ASN A 57 19.44 15.10 -35.85
N MET A 58 18.66 14.17 -36.41
CA MET A 58 19.21 12.99 -37.10
C MET A 58 19.81 13.40 -38.45
N SER A 59 20.96 12.84 -38.79
CA SER A 59 21.56 13.03 -40.11
C SER A 59 20.75 12.28 -41.15
N ASP A 60 20.80 12.77 -42.42
CA ASP A 60 20.09 12.16 -43.56
C ASP A 60 20.38 10.64 -43.68
N GLN A 61 21.59 10.21 -43.31
CA GLN A 61 21.95 8.80 -43.33
C GLN A 61 21.26 8.01 -42.21
N GLN A 62 20.98 8.59 -41.08
CA GLN A 62 20.24 7.96 -39.97
C GLN A 62 18.75 7.91 -40.28
N LEU A 63 18.19 8.96 -40.93
CA LEU A 63 16.81 8.98 -41.36
C LEU A 63 16.58 7.90 -42.45
N ALA A 64 17.49 7.80 -43.42
CA ALA A 64 17.42 6.78 -44.50
C ALA A 64 17.52 5.33 -43.94
N LEU A 65 18.28 5.13 -42.88
CA LEU A 65 18.34 3.83 -42.16
C LEU A 65 17.01 3.51 -41.44
N LEU A 66 16.35 4.51 -40.89
CA LEU A 66 15.07 4.37 -40.19
C LEU A 66 13.93 4.12 -41.17
N GLU A 67 13.96 4.78 -42.34
CA GLU A 67 13.00 4.55 -43.44
C GLU A 67 13.24 3.18 -44.11
N SER A 68 14.46 2.75 -44.32
CA SER A 68 14.78 1.42 -44.87
C SER A 68 14.37 0.27 -43.92
N GLU A 69 14.38 0.48 -42.61
CA GLU A 69 13.85 -0.52 -41.65
C GLU A 69 12.30 -0.57 -41.66
N GLN A 70 11.62 0.49 -42.11
CA GLN A 70 10.15 0.50 -42.29
C GLN A 70 9.71 -0.13 -43.63
N GLU A 71 10.49 -0.04 -44.68
CA GLU A 71 10.16 -0.62 -45.99
C GLU A 71 10.45 -2.14 -46.08
N ASP A 72 11.39 -2.67 -45.29
CA ASP A 72 11.67 -4.12 -45.25
C ASP A 72 10.55 -4.94 -44.54
N GLY A 73 9.46 -4.30 -44.11
CA GLY A 73 8.32 -4.95 -43.44
C GLY A 73 7.24 -5.52 -44.38
N GLU A 74 7.23 -5.23 -45.71
CA GLU A 74 6.12 -5.61 -46.58
C GLU A 74 6.40 -6.56 -47.74
N GLU A 75 7.64 -6.99 -48.01
CA GLU A 75 7.89 -7.97 -49.10
C GLU A 75 8.82 -9.11 -48.69
N GLU A 76 8.31 -10.07 -47.95
CA GLU A 76 8.80 -11.47 -48.06
C GLU A 76 7.68 -12.50 -47.88
N SER A 77 6.80 -12.57 -48.86
CA SER A 77 6.03 -13.80 -49.12
C SER A 77 6.94 -14.86 -49.72
N ALA A 78 6.98 -16.00 -49.08
CA ALA A 78 7.37 -17.29 -49.63
C ALA A 78 8.84 -17.49 -50.05
N LYS A 79 9.72 -17.75 -49.09
CA LYS A 79 10.84 -18.67 -49.33
C LYS A 79 11.04 -19.60 -48.12
N ALA A 80 10.98 -20.88 -48.47
CA ALA A 80 11.33 -22.11 -47.76
C ALA A 80 11.92 -21.97 -46.36
N LEU A 81 11.37 -22.80 -45.44
CA LEU A 81 11.86 -23.10 -44.09
C LEU A 81 13.38 -23.23 -44.03
N ALA A 82 14.09 -22.16 -43.89
CA ALA A 82 15.43 -22.14 -43.37
C ALA A 82 15.32 -22.06 -41.83
N LYS A 83 15.98 -22.98 -41.13
CA LYS A 83 16.07 -22.97 -39.67
C LYS A 83 16.38 -21.55 -39.21
N PRO A 84 15.64 -20.97 -38.21
CA PRO A 84 15.88 -19.62 -37.77
C PRO A 84 17.32 -19.52 -37.24
N GLY A 85 18.18 -18.90 -38.04
CA GLY A 85 19.51 -18.54 -37.62
C GLY A 85 19.39 -17.55 -36.47
N PHE A 86 20.02 -17.88 -35.36
CA PHE A 86 20.02 -17.06 -34.14
C PHE A 86 20.69 -15.70 -34.46
N SER A 87 19.91 -14.69 -34.80
CA SER A 87 20.46 -13.39 -35.14
C SER A 87 20.71 -12.60 -33.84
N ALA A 88 21.96 -12.22 -33.60
CA ALA A 88 22.37 -11.42 -32.44
C ALA A 88 21.57 -10.10 -32.29
N LYS A 89 21.09 -9.54 -33.43
CA LYS A 89 20.26 -8.34 -33.45
C LYS A 89 18.93 -8.52 -32.72
N TYR A 90 18.24 -9.65 -32.94
CA TYR A 90 16.96 -9.94 -32.25
C TYR A 90 17.17 -10.24 -30.76
N MET A 91 18.35 -10.76 -30.40
CA MET A 91 18.70 -11.01 -29.00
C MET A 91 18.87 -9.70 -28.24
N ILE A 92 19.56 -8.72 -28.81
CA ILE A 92 19.74 -7.39 -28.21
C ILE A 92 18.41 -6.67 -28.12
N PHE A 93 17.63 -6.66 -29.19
CA PHE A 93 16.31 -6.02 -29.21
C PHE A 93 15.34 -6.67 -28.21
N GLY A 94 15.28 -8.01 -28.18
CA GLY A 94 14.47 -8.76 -27.21
C GLY A 94 14.88 -8.49 -25.77
N SER A 95 16.19 -8.33 -25.51
CA SER A 95 16.72 -7.98 -24.20
C SER A 95 16.25 -6.59 -23.74
N ILE A 96 16.31 -5.59 -24.61
CA ILE A 96 15.86 -4.22 -24.31
C ILE A 96 14.36 -4.21 -24.03
N VAL A 97 13.55 -4.85 -24.88
CA VAL A 97 12.11 -4.97 -24.69
C VAL A 97 11.80 -5.73 -23.41
N GLY A 98 12.51 -6.80 -23.11
CA GLY A 98 12.35 -7.57 -21.88
C GLY A 98 12.62 -6.74 -20.63
N ILE A 99 13.71 -5.96 -20.61
CA ILE A 99 14.03 -5.05 -19.50
C ILE A 99 12.91 -4.00 -19.34
N PHE A 100 12.44 -3.43 -20.41
CA PHE A 100 11.36 -2.43 -20.39
C PHE A 100 10.06 -2.99 -19.81
N LEU A 101 9.66 -4.19 -20.23
CA LEU A 101 8.48 -4.87 -19.70
C LEU A 101 8.63 -5.19 -18.19
N ILE A 102 9.83 -5.61 -17.76
CA ILE A 102 10.11 -5.82 -16.34
C ILE A 102 9.99 -4.51 -15.55
N CYS A 103 10.52 -3.42 -16.09
CA CYS A 103 10.40 -2.09 -15.46
C CYS A 103 8.93 -1.66 -15.33
N ILE A 104 8.12 -1.81 -16.40
CA ILE A 104 6.69 -1.53 -16.35
C ILE A 104 6.01 -2.40 -15.30
N TRP A 105 6.27 -3.69 -15.30
CA TRP A 105 5.69 -4.61 -14.32
C TRP A 105 6.04 -4.24 -12.87
N LEU A 106 7.30 -3.84 -12.61
CA LEU A 106 7.73 -3.36 -11.29
C LEU A 106 7.02 -2.08 -10.89
N VAL A 107 6.89 -1.12 -11.81
CA VAL A 107 6.16 0.13 -11.56
C VAL A 107 4.68 -0.15 -11.26
N CYS A 108 4.04 -0.98 -12.08
CA CYS A 108 2.66 -1.40 -11.83
C CYS A 108 2.52 -2.08 -10.47
N LYS A 109 3.44 -3.00 -10.14
CA LYS A 109 3.42 -3.68 -8.84
C LYS A 109 3.51 -2.68 -7.67
N VAL A 110 4.35 -1.66 -7.76
CA VAL A 110 4.48 -0.64 -6.71
C VAL A 110 3.22 0.22 -6.62
N ILE A 111 2.65 0.65 -7.76
CA ILE A 111 1.45 1.50 -7.79
C ILE A 111 0.21 0.75 -7.27
N PHE A 112 0.08 -0.53 -7.63
CA PHE A 112 -1.07 -1.36 -7.21
C PHE A 112 -0.84 -2.09 -5.88
N THR A 113 0.26 -1.84 -5.17
CA THR A 113 0.45 -2.42 -3.85
C THR A 113 -0.34 -1.61 -2.83
N VAL A 114 -1.42 -2.20 -2.36
CA VAL A 114 -2.29 -1.66 -1.30
C VAL A 114 -1.85 -2.05 0.11
N ARG A 115 -0.73 -2.79 0.22
CA ARG A 115 -0.23 -3.33 1.49
C ARG A 115 0.91 -2.49 2.05
N LEU A 116 0.97 -2.41 3.36
CA LEU A 116 2.00 -1.70 4.11
C LEU A 116 3.41 -2.19 3.72
N GLN A 117 4.21 -1.32 3.11
CA GLN A 117 5.56 -1.65 2.65
C GLN A 117 6.65 -1.14 3.60
N ASN A 118 6.41 0.00 4.23
CA ASN A 118 7.39 0.63 5.09
C ASN A 118 6.73 1.07 6.42
N PRO A 119 7.26 0.66 7.58
CA PRO A 119 6.74 1.08 8.88
C PRO A 119 6.65 2.61 9.06
N GLU A 120 7.57 3.37 8.46
CA GLU A 120 7.56 4.84 8.54
C GLU A 120 6.32 5.47 7.88
N GLU A 121 5.62 4.73 7.01
CA GLU A 121 4.39 5.19 6.36
C GLU A 121 3.24 5.34 7.37
N ILE A 122 3.24 4.57 8.45
CA ILE A 122 2.29 4.76 9.58
C ILE A 122 2.38 6.18 10.12
N ARG A 123 3.60 6.70 10.27
CA ARG A 123 3.82 8.06 10.78
C ARG A 123 3.44 9.13 9.76
N THR A 124 3.78 8.90 8.49
CA THR A 124 3.61 9.92 7.43
C THR A 124 2.18 9.97 6.89
N LEU A 125 1.52 8.83 6.70
CA LEU A 125 0.18 8.76 6.13
C LEU A 125 -0.92 9.00 7.17
N TYR A 126 -0.76 8.43 8.37
CA TYR A 126 -1.80 8.49 9.40
C TYR A 126 -1.49 9.48 10.53
N ASN A 127 -0.33 10.14 10.47
CA ASN A 127 0.15 11.02 11.56
C ASN A 127 0.11 10.31 12.93
N ALA A 128 0.34 9.00 12.92
CA ALA A 128 0.21 8.15 14.08
C ALA A 128 1.58 7.83 14.69
N ARG A 129 1.61 7.58 16.00
CA ARG A 129 2.84 7.30 16.73
C ARG A 129 3.30 5.86 16.46
N LEU A 130 4.43 5.70 15.79
CA LEU A 130 5.11 4.41 15.66
C LEU A 130 5.95 4.16 16.93
N LEU A 131 5.59 3.12 17.69
CA LEU A 131 6.25 2.75 18.95
C LEU A 131 7.47 1.86 18.71
N GLY A 132 7.49 1.13 17.60
CA GLY A 132 8.64 0.37 17.16
C GLY A 132 8.34 -0.67 16.10
N GLU A 133 9.42 -1.33 15.68
CA GLU A 133 9.42 -2.38 14.67
C GLU A 133 9.99 -3.65 15.29
N VAL A 134 9.41 -4.80 14.94
CA VAL A 134 9.88 -6.12 15.39
C VAL A 134 10.12 -7.00 14.16
N GLU A 135 11.35 -7.45 13.96
CA GLU A 135 11.68 -8.38 12.89
C GLU A 135 11.12 -9.78 13.20
N ILE A 136 10.29 -10.28 12.27
CA ILE A 136 9.77 -11.65 12.33
C ILE A 136 10.75 -12.56 11.59
N GLN A 137 11.15 -13.66 12.20
CA GLN A 137 11.88 -14.70 11.51
C GLN A 137 10.91 -15.48 10.58
N SER A 138 10.54 -14.90 9.46
CA SER A 138 9.73 -15.58 8.46
C SER A 138 10.55 -16.69 7.79
N GLY A 139 10.21 -17.93 8.05
CA GLY A 139 10.85 -19.10 7.44
C GLY A 139 10.60 -19.26 5.91
N LYS A 140 9.84 -18.38 5.29
CA LYS A 140 9.58 -18.41 3.85
C LYS A 140 10.68 -17.65 3.11
N LYS A 141 11.70 -18.36 2.65
CA LYS A 141 12.70 -17.82 1.71
C LYS A 141 12.00 -17.48 0.39
N ARG A 142 11.78 -16.19 0.13
CA ARG A 142 11.37 -15.72 -1.20
C ARG A 142 12.50 -15.93 -2.19
N PHE A 143 12.19 -16.30 -3.42
CA PHE A 143 13.16 -16.61 -4.49
C PHE A 143 14.22 -15.50 -4.71
N LEU A 144 13.92 -14.25 -4.33
CA LEU A 144 14.84 -13.11 -4.42
C LEU A 144 15.40 -12.65 -3.07
N SER A 145 15.22 -13.41 -1.99
CA SER A 145 15.69 -13.02 -0.64
C SER A 145 17.19 -12.74 -0.58
N VAL A 146 17.99 -13.41 -1.42
CA VAL A 146 19.45 -13.20 -1.47
C VAL A 146 19.82 -11.79 -1.96
N ILE A 147 19.03 -11.23 -2.87
CA ILE A 147 19.24 -9.86 -3.39
C ILE A 147 18.74 -8.84 -2.36
N ASP A 148 17.58 -9.09 -1.77
CA ASP A 148 17.01 -8.26 -0.70
C ASP A 148 17.94 -8.24 0.52
N ASP A 149 18.48 -9.37 0.93
CA ASP A 149 19.44 -9.48 2.05
C ASP A 149 20.73 -8.70 1.79
N LYS A 150 21.25 -8.73 0.55
CA LYS A 150 22.41 -7.91 0.18
C LYS A 150 22.11 -6.42 0.16
N LEU A 151 20.96 -6.01 -0.38
CA LEU A 151 20.52 -4.61 -0.38
C LEU A 151 20.26 -4.11 1.03
N LEU A 152 19.60 -4.90 1.87
CA LEU A 152 19.37 -4.59 3.28
C LEU A 152 20.70 -4.52 4.05
N THR A 153 21.67 -5.38 3.75
CA THR A 153 22.99 -5.35 4.36
C THR A 153 23.74 -4.06 4.00
N ILE A 154 23.61 -3.58 2.77
CA ILE A 154 24.22 -2.33 2.31
C ILE A 154 23.51 -1.13 3.00
N LYS A 155 22.17 -1.12 3.05
CA LYS A 155 21.36 -0.07 3.69
C LYS A 155 21.58 -0.01 5.20
N ASN A 156 21.72 -1.17 5.85
CA ASN A 156 21.86 -1.29 7.30
C ASN A 156 23.32 -1.37 7.81
N ARG A 157 24.30 -1.14 6.95
CA ARG A 157 25.74 -1.24 7.31
C ARG A 157 26.15 -0.35 8.50
N ARG A 158 25.34 0.64 8.84
CA ARG A 158 25.56 1.57 9.96
C ARG A 158 24.61 1.36 11.15
N LYS A 159 23.60 0.49 11.03
CA LYS A 159 22.66 0.21 12.14
C LYS A 159 23.14 -1.02 12.91
N LYS A 160 23.20 -0.89 14.24
CA LYS A 160 23.50 -2.02 15.11
C LYS A 160 22.34 -3.01 15.00
N LYS A 161 22.60 -4.23 14.54
CA LYS A 161 21.56 -5.27 14.46
C LYS A 161 21.20 -5.68 15.91
N LEU A 162 19.98 -5.38 16.30
CA LEU A 162 19.39 -5.88 17.55
C LEU A 162 18.84 -7.29 17.27
N THR A 163 18.94 -8.16 18.26
CA THR A 163 18.25 -9.45 18.20
C THR A 163 16.73 -9.23 18.31
N ALA A 164 15.91 -10.14 17.78
CA ALA A 164 14.46 -10.05 17.85
C ALA A 164 13.97 -9.85 19.33
N LYS A 165 14.59 -10.55 20.28
CA LYS A 165 14.30 -10.38 21.70
C LYS A 165 14.60 -8.95 22.21
N GLN A 166 15.71 -8.36 21.79
CA GLN A 166 16.06 -6.98 22.16
C GLN A 166 15.09 -5.96 21.51
N GLN A 167 14.66 -6.22 20.27
CA GLN A 167 13.65 -5.38 19.61
C GLN A 167 12.31 -5.43 20.37
N ILE A 168 11.85 -6.63 20.74
CA ILE A 168 10.63 -6.81 21.54
C ILE A 168 10.76 -6.06 22.87
N SER A 169 11.84 -6.23 23.60
CA SER A 169 12.05 -5.50 24.87
C SER A 169 12.09 -3.98 24.70
N MET A 170 12.63 -3.47 23.60
CA MET A 170 12.62 -2.03 23.33
C MET A 170 11.21 -1.53 22.98
N VAL A 171 10.47 -2.29 22.17
CA VAL A 171 9.10 -1.93 21.79
C VAL A 171 8.19 -1.95 23.01
N THR A 172 8.27 -2.99 23.83
CA THR A 172 7.47 -3.09 25.07
C THR A 172 7.82 -1.99 26.06
N ALA A 173 9.11 -1.63 26.19
CA ALA A 173 9.50 -0.49 27.01
C ALA A 173 8.90 0.83 26.50
N ASN A 174 8.89 1.05 25.17
CA ASN A 174 8.28 2.24 24.57
C ASN A 174 6.76 2.28 24.82
N ILE A 175 6.08 1.14 24.69
CA ILE A 175 4.65 1.01 24.98
C ILE A 175 4.40 1.34 26.45
N ALA A 176 5.15 0.70 27.35
CA ALA A 176 4.99 0.88 28.80
C ALA A 176 5.25 2.32 29.24
N LEU A 177 6.27 2.98 28.69
CA LEU A 177 6.53 4.39 28.95
C LEU A 177 5.37 5.26 28.47
N SER A 178 4.81 4.96 27.29
CA SER A 178 3.65 5.66 26.75
C SER A 178 2.42 5.48 27.65
N CYS A 179 2.14 4.24 28.05
CA CYS A 179 1.03 3.92 28.95
C CYS A 179 1.19 4.60 30.31
N LYS A 180 2.39 4.53 30.90
CA LYS A 180 2.68 5.17 32.20
C LYS A 180 2.52 6.69 32.15
N GLN A 181 2.94 7.34 31.07
CA GLN A 181 2.76 8.78 30.91
C GLN A 181 1.28 9.19 30.83
N GLN A 182 0.43 8.29 30.36
CA GLN A 182 -1.01 8.51 30.19
C GLN A 182 -1.86 7.90 31.32
N GLY A 183 -1.25 7.21 32.29
CA GLY A 183 -1.98 6.52 33.37
C GLY A 183 -2.80 5.32 32.88
N ILE A 184 -2.30 4.59 31.89
CA ILE A 184 -2.98 3.46 31.25
C ILE A 184 -2.44 2.15 31.86
N ASP A 185 -3.34 1.34 32.41
CA ASP A 185 -3.02 0.03 32.98
C ASP A 185 -3.55 -1.14 32.12
N CYS A 186 -4.47 -0.85 31.17
CA CYS A 186 -5.04 -1.85 30.28
C CYS A 186 -5.09 -1.32 28.85
N ILE A 187 -4.67 -2.15 27.90
CA ILE A 187 -4.69 -1.86 26.46
C ILE A 187 -5.39 -2.97 25.70
N PHE A 188 -6.06 -2.59 24.61
CA PHE A 188 -6.61 -3.51 23.64
C PHE A 188 -5.71 -3.57 22.43
N MET A 189 -5.24 -4.76 22.05
CA MET A 189 -4.34 -4.98 20.93
C MET A 189 -5.11 -5.54 19.75
N THR A 190 -5.06 -4.84 18.63
CA THR A 190 -5.77 -5.13 17.36
C THR A 190 -4.93 -4.74 16.17
N GLY A 191 -5.43 -4.99 14.96
CA GLY A 191 -4.77 -4.60 13.70
C GLY A 191 -5.53 -5.12 12.49
N SER A 192 -5.25 -4.56 11.32
CA SER A 192 -5.97 -4.84 10.08
C SER A 192 -5.96 -6.32 9.70
N GLU A 193 -4.84 -6.99 9.89
CA GLU A 193 -4.66 -8.42 9.63
C GLU A 193 -4.11 -9.13 10.87
N PHE A 194 -4.67 -8.79 12.04
CA PHE A 194 -4.19 -9.26 13.35
C PHE A 194 -4.14 -10.79 13.46
N GLU A 195 -5.08 -11.49 12.85
CA GLU A 195 -5.13 -12.96 12.83
C GLU A 195 -3.96 -13.60 12.09
N LYS A 196 -3.36 -12.87 11.14
CA LYS A 196 -2.18 -13.31 10.37
C LYS A 196 -0.86 -12.95 11.03
N ALA A 197 -0.91 -12.15 12.08
CA ALA A 197 0.28 -11.74 12.81
C ALA A 197 0.97 -12.94 13.47
N ASP A 198 2.29 -12.85 13.64
CA ASP A 198 3.06 -13.93 14.28
C ASP A 198 2.65 -14.09 15.75
N ALA A 199 1.93 -15.18 16.01
CA ALA A 199 1.41 -15.49 17.35
C ALA A 199 2.52 -15.60 18.41
N THR A 200 3.74 -15.99 18.01
CA THR A 200 4.89 -16.09 18.92
C THR A 200 5.33 -14.70 19.37
N VAL A 201 5.41 -13.76 18.43
CA VAL A 201 5.79 -12.38 18.73
C VAL A 201 4.71 -11.70 19.56
N LEU A 202 3.43 -11.90 19.23
CA LEU A 202 2.30 -11.36 20.01
C LEU A 202 2.33 -11.88 21.44
N ALA A 203 2.52 -13.18 21.66
CA ALA A 203 2.62 -13.77 22.98
C ALA A 203 3.80 -13.20 23.78
N MET A 204 4.96 -12.99 23.16
CA MET A 204 6.11 -12.36 23.80
C MET A 204 5.84 -10.91 24.18
N LEU A 205 5.23 -10.12 23.29
CA LEU A 205 4.84 -8.73 23.59
C LEU A 205 3.88 -8.67 24.78
N LYS A 206 2.85 -9.51 24.78
CA LYS A 206 1.88 -9.60 25.86
C LYS A 206 2.51 -9.99 27.18
N GLN A 207 3.38 -11.01 27.18
CA GLN A 207 4.08 -11.47 28.37
C GLN A 207 4.97 -10.36 28.95
N GLU A 208 5.76 -9.67 28.11
CA GLU A 208 6.63 -8.59 28.59
C GLU A 208 5.84 -7.39 29.11
N LEU A 209 4.73 -7.01 28.45
CA LEU A 209 3.85 -5.93 28.92
C LEU A 209 3.20 -6.29 30.28
N SER A 210 2.79 -7.54 30.44
CA SER A 210 2.24 -8.01 31.71
C SER A 210 3.26 -7.94 32.86
N THR A 211 4.55 -8.21 32.61
CA THR A 211 5.60 -8.04 33.61
C THR A 211 5.81 -6.58 34.03
N GLN A 212 5.43 -5.64 33.15
CA GLN A 212 5.49 -4.20 33.42
C GLN A 212 4.19 -3.63 34.01
N GLY A 213 3.23 -4.51 34.36
CA GLY A 213 1.97 -4.15 35.00
C GLY A 213 0.87 -3.69 34.04
N ILE A 214 1.05 -3.88 32.73
CA ILE A 214 0.05 -3.52 31.70
C ILE A 214 -0.73 -4.77 31.31
N GLN A 215 -2.05 -4.73 31.50
CA GLN A 215 -2.93 -5.78 31.03
C GLN A 215 -3.17 -5.63 29.52
N VAL A 216 -3.09 -6.74 28.79
CA VAL A 216 -3.30 -6.75 27.35
C VAL A 216 -4.46 -7.67 27.01
N LYS A 217 -5.52 -7.13 26.41
CA LYS A 217 -6.56 -7.90 25.75
C LYS A 217 -6.33 -7.85 24.24
N GLU A 218 -6.61 -8.93 23.57
CA GLU A 218 -6.42 -9.10 22.12
C GLU A 218 -7.75 -9.29 21.43
N GLY A 219 -7.90 -8.76 20.25
CA GLY A 219 -9.05 -8.98 19.38
C GLY A 219 -8.69 -8.90 17.92
N GLY A 220 -9.60 -9.30 17.05
CA GLY A 220 -9.46 -9.16 15.62
C GLY A 220 -9.59 -7.71 15.15
N ASN A 221 -9.72 -7.53 13.84
CA ASN A 221 -9.95 -6.24 13.23
C ASN A 221 -11.25 -5.59 13.73
N ILE A 222 -11.15 -4.46 14.43
CA ILE A 222 -12.30 -3.78 15.05
C ILE A 222 -13.33 -3.26 14.03
N PHE A 223 -12.95 -3.13 12.77
CA PHE A 223 -13.87 -2.71 11.71
C PHE A 223 -14.78 -3.85 11.24
N TYR A 224 -14.32 -5.09 11.31
CA TYR A 224 -15.07 -6.27 10.86
C TYR A 224 -15.60 -7.13 12.01
N ASP A 225 -15.02 -7.04 13.21
CA ASP A 225 -15.43 -7.82 14.37
C ASP A 225 -16.09 -6.96 15.45
N VAL A 226 -17.39 -7.14 15.59
CA VAL A 226 -18.24 -6.38 16.56
C VAL A 226 -17.81 -6.64 17.99
N GLU A 227 -17.35 -7.85 18.32
CA GLU A 227 -16.91 -8.17 19.69
C GLU A 227 -15.61 -7.46 20.02
N SER A 228 -14.65 -7.45 19.09
CA SER A 228 -13.41 -6.69 19.22
C SER A 228 -13.67 -5.19 19.33
N LEU A 229 -14.64 -4.65 18.56
CA LEU A 229 -15.01 -3.25 18.67
C LEU A 229 -15.57 -2.90 20.06
N LYS A 230 -16.47 -3.74 20.61
CA LYS A 230 -17.03 -3.53 21.94
C LYS A 230 -15.95 -3.57 23.01
N GLN A 231 -15.10 -4.60 22.97
CA GLN A 231 -14.01 -4.76 23.93
C GLN A 231 -12.99 -3.62 23.85
N GLY A 232 -12.62 -3.23 22.62
CA GLY A 232 -11.73 -2.10 22.39
C GLY A 232 -12.30 -0.79 22.93
N THR A 233 -13.59 -0.55 22.72
CA THR A 233 -14.28 0.66 23.21
C THR A 233 -14.45 0.63 24.72
N GLU A 234 -14.71 -0.53 25.33
CA GLU A 234 -14.79 -0.69 26.79
C GLU A 234 -13.47 -0.38 27.48
N ILE A 235 -12.35 -0.84 26.91
CA ILE A 235 -11.01 -0.57 27.42
C ILE A 235 -10.59 0.87 27.14
N GLY A 236 -10.97 1.39 25.98
CA GLY A 236 -10.75 2.78 25.58
C GLY A 236 -9.31 3.12 25.17
N ASN A 237 -8.36 2.17 25.27
CA ASN A 237 -6.96 2.38 24.88
C ASN A 237 -6.54 1.31 23.87
N ILE A 238 -6.26 1.72 22.64
CA ILE A 238 -5.98 0.81 21.54
C ILE A 238 -4.50 0.88 21.12
N LEU A 239 -3.89 -0.29 20.99
CA LEU A 239 -2.57 -0.50 20.40
C LEU A 239 -2.77 -1.26 19.09
N PHE A 240 -2.39 -0.66 17.97
CA PHE A 240 -2.44 -1.31 16.67
C PHE A 240 -1.15 -2.09 16.42
N VAL A 241 -1.31 -3.34 15.97
CA VAL A 241 -0.20 -4.20 15.54
C VAL A 241 -0.40 -4.55 14.08
N GLU A 242 0.46 -4.01 13.24
CA GLU A 242 0.40 -4.18 11.80
C GLU A 242 1.56 -5.05 11.30
N GLN A 243 1.35 -5.76 10.21
CA GLN A 243 2.38 -6.60 9.61
C GLN A 243 2.75 -6.12 8.22
N LYS A 244 4.02 -5.86 8.02
CA LYS A 244 4.56 -5.46 6.72
C LYS A 244 4.28 -6.50 5.64
N GLY A 245 3.72 -6.06 4.52
CA GLY A 245 3.39 -6.90 3.38
C GLY A 245 2.09 -7.69 3.51
N GLU A 246 1.42 -7.65 4.67
CA GLU A 246 0.11 -8.25 4.90
C GLU A 246 -0.96 -7.18 5.17
N SER A 247 -0.71 -6.27 6.10
CA SER A 247 -1.65 -5.19 6.45
C SER A 247 -1.97 -4.27 5.28
N ILE A 248 -3.25 -3.92 5.12
CA ILE A 248 -3.80 -3.15 4.01
C ILE A 248 -4.03 -1.70 4.46
N TYR A 249 -3.57 -0.73 3.68
CA TYR A 249 -3.67 0.70 4.03
C TYR A 249 -5.11 1.16 4.30
N ASP A 250 -6.06 0.76 3.45
CA ASP A 250 -7.45 1.16 3.61
C ASP A 250 -8.06 0.60 4.89
N GLU A 251 -7.70 -0.63 5.27
CA GLU A 251 -8.19 -1.25 6.50
C GLU A 251 -7.60 -0.57 7.73
N ILE A 252 -6.29 -0.27 7.73
CA ILE A 252 -5.66 0.52 8.80
C ILE A 252 -6.37 1.87 8.95
N SER A 253 -6.68 2.53 7.83
CA SER A 253 -7.41 3.81 7.85
C SER A 253 -8.81 3.66 8.44
N ASN A 254 -9.55 2.63 8.06
CA ASN A 254 -10.89 2.36 8.54
C ASN A 254 -10.91 2.07 10.05
N GLU A 255 -10.01 1.22 10.54
CA GLU A 255 -9.87 0.93 11.96
C GLU A 255 -9.49 2.19 12.77
N LEU A 256 -8.54 2.97 12.25
CA LEU A 256 -8.10 4.20 12.89
C LEU A 256 -9.23 5.24 12.98
N ASN A 257 -9.99 5.41 11.89
CA ASN A 257 -11.14 6.31 11.86
C ASN A 257 -12.21 5.85 12.84
N LEU A 258 -12.54 4.55 12.85
CA LEU A 258 -13.51 3.98 13.76
C LEU A 258 -13.09 4.15 15.23
N ALA A 259 -11.81 3.89 15.55
CA ALA A 259 -11.28 4.11 16.89
C ALA A 259 -11.40 5.57 17.32
N ASN A 260 -11.12 6.52 16.41
CA ASN A 260 -11.27 7.96 16.67
C ASN A 260 -12.74 8.37 16.85
N GLU A 261 -13.66 7.85 16.03
CA GLU A 261 -15.11 8.10 16.16
C GLU A 261 -15.65 7.62 17.50
N GLN A 262 -15.15 6.47 17.98
CA GLN A 262 -15.49 5.94 19.31
C GLN A 262 -14.75 6.67 20.45
N LYS A 263 -13.93 7.67 20.14
CA LYS A 263 -13.11 8.44 21.08
C LYS A 263 -12.14 7.57 21.89
N ASN A 264 -11.68 6.47 21.31
CA ASN A 264 -10.67 5.64 21.89
C ASN A 264 -9.31 6.36 21.88
N ASN A 265 -8.54 6.16 22.93
CA ASN A 265 -7.17 6.66 22.97
C ASN A 265 -6.25 5.71 22.19
N ILE A 266 -5.58 6.24 21.18
CA ILE A 266 -4.64 5.47 20.36
C ILE A 266 -3.26 5.57 20.99
N VAL A 267 -2.81 4.48 21.64
CA VAL A 267 -1.49 4.40 22.29
C VAL A 267 -0.38 4.49 21.24
N GLY A 268 -0.57 3.86 20.09
CA GLY A 268 0.33 3.90 18.95
C GLY A 268 0.27 2.64 18.09
N PHE A 269 1.29 2.50 17.24
CA PHE A 269 1.43 1.39 16.31
C PHE A 269 2.72 0.62 16.56
N VAL A 270 2.66 -0.69 16.43
CA VAL A 270 3.80 -1.61 16.36
C VAL A 270 3.75 -2.28 14.99
N VAL A 271 4.88 -2.34 14.28
CA VAL A 271 4.94 -2.99 12.98
C VAL A 271 5.83 -4.21 13.04
N LEU A 272 5.28 -5.34 12.64
CA LEU A 272 5.98 -6.60 12.45
C LEU A 272 6.58 -6.63 11.03
N VAL A 273 7.90 -6.82 10.92
CA VAL A 273 8.65 -6.66 9.66
C VAL A 273 9.27 -7.96 9.19
#